data_29f8a6a7a8c4e2cf70ae21212a857fed
#
_entry.id   29f8a6a7a8c4e2cf70ae21212a857fed
#
_cell.length_a   1.000
_cell.length_b   1.000
_cell.length_c   1.000
_cell.angle_alpha   90.00
_cell.angle_beta   90.00
_cell.angle_gamma   90.00
#
_symmetry.space_group_name_H-M   'P 1'
#
loop_
_entity.id
_entity.type
_entity.pdbx_description
1 polymer ?
#
loop_
_entity_poly.entity_id
_entity_poly.type
_entity_poly.pdbx_seq_one_letter_code
_entity_poly.pdbx_strand_id
1 'polypeptide(L)'
;MTRTELVANVAEKSGITKKDADKVLSSVFEAIKQALVEGDKVQVIGFGTFEIRNRSARKGRNPQTGEEIDIPASKLPSFKAGKALKEAVNP
;
A
#
# COMPACT_ATOMS: atom_id res chain seq x y z
N MET A 1 -11.81 -8.82 -6.55
CA MET A 1 -12.67 -8.22 -5.49
C MET A 1 -12.57 -6.70 -5.54
N THR A 2 -13.72 -6.05 -5.63
CA THR A 2 -13.78 -4.58 -5.60
C THR A 2 -13.81 -4.09 -4.16
N ARG A 3 -13.66 -2.77 -3.97
CA ARG A 3 -13.81 -2.16 -2.65
C ARG A 3 -15.21 -2.44 -2.07
N THR A 4 -16.25 -2.35 -2.88
CA THR A 4 -17.62 -2.62 -2.44
C THR A 4 -17.78 -4.05 -1.91
N GLU A 5 -17.20 -5.01 -2.61
CA GLU A 5 -17.20 -6.41 -2.19
C GLU A 5 -16.38 -6.63 -0.90
N LEU A 6 -15.26 -5.94 -0.78
CA LEU A 6 -14.43 -6.00 0.43
C LEU A 6 -15.19 -5.45 1.64
N VAL A 7 -15.88 -4.32 1.48
CA VAL A 7 -16.72 -3.73 2.54
C VAL A 7 -17.79 -4.70 2.98
N ALA A 8 -18.49 -5.34 2.04
CA ALA A 8 -19.52 -6.31 2.35
C ALA A 8 -18.96 -7.52 3.13
N ASN A 9 -17.79 -8.00 2.71
CA ASN A 9 -17.11 -9.11 3.35
C ASN A 9 -16.70 -8.77 4.80
N VAL A 10 -16.14 -7.58 4.99
CA VAL A 10 -15.74 -7.10 6.33
C VAL A 10 -16.96 -6.94 7.23
N ALA A 11 -18.05 -6.37 6.70
CA ALA A 11 -19.30 -6.19 7.46
C ALA A 11 -19.83 -7.53 7.97
N GLU A 12 -19.86 -8.54 7.11
CA GLU A 12 -20.32 -9.87 7.46
C GLU A 12 -19.44 -10.51 8.52
N LYS A 13 -18.14 -10.50 8.33
CA LYS A 13 -17.18 -11.11 9.28
C LYS A 13 -17.15 -10.41 10.63
N SER A 14 -17.39 -9.12 10.66
CA SER A 14 -17.33 -8.30 11.88
C SER A 14 -18.66 -8.14 12.58
N GLY A 15 -19.76 -8.55 11.95
CA GLY A 15 -21.09 -8.39 12.50
C GLY A 15 -21.56 -6.93 12.58
N ILE A 16 -21.08 -6.09 11.67
CA ILE A 16 -21.45 -4.67 11.61
C ILE A 16 -22.14 -4.37 10.28
N THR A 17 -22.74 -3.18 10.18
CA THR A 17 -23.39 -2.78 8.94
C THR A 17 -22.36 -2.45 7.87
N LYS A 18 -22.77 -2.50 6.59
CA LYS A 18 -21.91 -2.11 5.47
C LYS A 18 -21.47 -0.65 5.60
N LYS A 19 -22.35 0.22 6.09
CA LYS A 19 -22.04 1.64 6.33
C LYS A 19 -20.92 1.79 7.34
N ASP A 20 -20.97 1.08 8.44
CA ASP A 20 -19.93 1.12 9.48
C ASP A 20 -18.64 0.49 8.96
N ALA A 21 -18.72 -0.62 8.25
CA ALA A 21 -17.56 -1.27 7.66
C ALA A 21 -16.84 -0.36 6.67
N ASP A 22 -17.58 0.34 5.81
CA ASP A 22 -17.02 1.32 4.88
C ASP A 22 -16.29 2.45 5.61
N LYS A 23 -16.90 2.97 6.65
CA LYS A 23 -16.32 4.03 7.47
C LYS A 23 -15.03 3.58 8.15
N VAL A 24 -15.03 2.40 8.75
CA VAL A 24 -13.85 1.84 9.42
C VAL A 24 -12.74 1.58 8.41
N LEU A 25 -13.07 1.00 7.27
CA LEU A 25 -12.09 0.71 6.23
C LEU A 25 -11.45 1.98 5.68
N SER A 26 -12.25 3.02 5.45
CA SER A 26 -11.74 4.33 5.03
C SER A 26 -10.78 4.91 6.06
N SER A 27 -11.09 4.77 7.35
CA SER A 27 -10.24 5.24 8.42
C SER A 27 -8.91 4.50 8.48
N VAL A 28 -8.93 3.18 8.25
CA VAL A 28 -7.71 2.36 8.20
C VAL A 28 -6.79 2.83 7.08
N PHE A 29 -7.32 2.98 5.88
CA PHE A 29 -6.52 3.42 4.73
C PHE A 29 -6.00 4.85 4.90
N GLU A 30 -6.80 5.74 5.45
CA GLU A 30 -6.38 7.11 5.72
C GLU A 30 -5.26 7.16 6.76
N ALA A 31 -5.34 6.35 7.80
CA ALA A 31 -4.30 6.25 8.83
C ALA A 31 -2.98 5.72 8.25
N ILE A 32 -3.05 4.71 7.39
CA ILE A 32 -1.87 4.15 6.71
C ILE A 32 -1.25 5.22 5.80
N LYS A 33 -2.07 5.90 5.01
CA LYS A 33 -1.62 6.97 4.13
C LYS A 33 -0.92 8.08 4.91
N GLN A 34 -1.52 8.53 6.00
CA GLN A 34 -0.97 9.59 6.83
C GLN A 34 0.39 9.20 7.43
N ALA A 35 0.52 7.98 7.92
CA ALA A 35 1.78 7.47 8.45
C ALA A 35 2.87 7.47 7.37
N LEU A 36 2.56 7.02 6.16
CA LEU A 36 3.51 6.99 5.05
C LEU A 36 3.91 8.39 4.61
N VAL A 37 2.98 9.35 4.60
CA VAL A 37 3.27 10.76 4.29
C VAL A 37 4.29 11.33 5.27
N GLU A 38 4.20 10.93 6.53
CA GLU A 38 5.13 11.35 7.58
C GLU A 38 6.44 10.57 7.58
N GLY A 39 6.60 9.61 6.68
CA GLY A 39 7.81 8.80 6.58
C GLY A 39 7.87 7.63 7.56
N ASP A 40 6.74 7.31 8.18
CA ASP A 40 6.65 6.22 9.14
C ASP A 40 6.21 4.93 8.46
N LYS A 41 6.66 3.80 8.99
CA LYS A 41 6.23 2.47 8.53
C LYS A 41 4.96 2.07 9.26
N VAL A 42 4.14 1.26 8.61
CA VAL A 42 3.00 0.63 9.25
C VAL A 42 3.18 -0.88 9.19
N GLN A 43 3.57 -1.45 10.30
CA GLN A 43 3.78 -2.89 10.43
C GLN A 43 2.54 -3.56 11.01
N VAL A 44 1.94 -4.45 10.21
CA VAL A 44 0.79 -5.24 10.63
C VAL A 44 1.28 -6.67 10.85
N ILE A 45 1.49 -7.05 12.10
CA ILE A 45 2.02 -8.36 12.47
C ILE A 45 1.12 -9.46 11.92
N GLY A 46 1.73 -10.44 11.25
CA GLY A 46 1.01 -11.54 10.63
C GLY A 46 0.47 -11.24 9.23
N PHE A 47 0.64 -10.02 8.75
CA PHE A 47 0.15 -9.61 7.42
C PHE A 47 1.26 -9.04 6.55
N GLY A 48 1.87 -7.95 6.96
CA GLY A 48 2.94 -7.31 6.20
C GLY A 48 3.24 -5.91 6.68
N THR A 49 4.10 -5.22 5.94
CA THR A 49 4.54 -3.88 6.29
C THR A 49 4.35 -2.95 5.11
N PHE A 50 3.72 -1.80 5.37
CA PHE A 50 3.66 -0.69 4.43
C PHE A 50 4.82 0.24 4.72
N GLU A 51 5.58 0.59 3.71
CA GLU A 51 6.76 1.43 3.86
C GLU A 51 6.99 2.31 2.65
N ILE A 52 7.87 3.29 2.80
CA ILE A 52 8.28 4.15 1.69
C ILE A 52 9.66 3.70 1.23
N ARG A 53 9.81 3.49 -0.06
CA ARG A 53 11.11 3.29 -0.70
C ARG A 53 11.53 4.60 -1.35
N ASN A 54 12.77 4.97 -1.13
CA ASN A 54 13.34 6.16 -1.74
C ASN A 54 14.09 5.74 -3.00
N ARG A 55 13.79 6.39 -4.12
CA ARG A 55 14.55 6.26 -5.36
C ARG A 55 15.41 7.49 -5.51
N SER A 56 16.72 7.28 -5.61
CA SER A 56 17.66 8.38 -5.83
C SER A 56 17.48 9.00 -7.22
N ALA A 57 17.76 10.27 -7.33
CA ALA A 57 17.85 10.93 -8.63
C ALA A 57 18.90 10.21 -9.48
N ARG A 58 18.62 10.06 -10.74
CA ARG A 58 19.52 9.39 -11.68
C ARG A 58 19.41 10.02 -13.06
N LYS A 59 20.35 9.67 -13.91
CA LYS A 59 20.30 10.06 -15.31
C LYS A 59 19.79 8.89 -16.13
N GLY A 60 18.83 9.20 -16.99
CA GLY A 60 18.30 8.25 -17.94
C GLY A 60 18.53 8.74 -19.36
N ARG A 61 18.08 7.99 -20.34
CA ARG A 61 18.21 8.34 -21.75
C ARG A 61 16.86 8.24 -22.42
N ASN A 62 16.51 9.25 -23.18
CA ASN A 62 15.29 9.24 -23.97
C ASN A 62 15.45 8.22 -25.12
N PRO A 63 14.63 7.17 -25.17
CA PRO A 63 14.78 6.12 -26.19
C PRO A 63 14.47 6.62 -27.62
N GLN A 64 13.76 7.73 -27.77
CA GLN A 64 13.43 8.27 -29.10
C GLN A 64 14.51 9.22 -29.63
N THR A 65 15.09 10.04 -28.77
CA THR A 65 16.09 11.04 -29.20
C THR A 65 17.51 10.68 -28.82
N GLY A 66 17.71 9.76 -27.91
CA GLY A 66 19.02 9.42 -27.37
C GLY A 66 19.59 10.46 -26.41
N GLU A 67 18.82 11.50 -26.12
CA GLU A 67 19.27 12.54 -25.21
C GLU A 67 19.25 12.08 -23.75
N GLU A 68 20.22 12.56 -22.99
CA GLU A 68 20.29 12.31 -21.56
C GLU A 68 19.24 13.15 -20.84
N ILE A 69 18.47 12.52 -19.96
CA ILE A 69 17.43 13.19 -19.16
C ILE A 69 17.71 12.98 -17.68
N ASP A 70 17.29 13.96 -16.88
CA ASP A 70 17.39 13.86 -15.43
C ASP A 70 16.09 13.26 -14.88
N ILE A 71 16.23 12.12 -14.19
CA ILE A 71 15.12 11.49 -13.48
C ILE A 71 15.22 11.90 -12.03
N PRO A 72 14.26 12.71 -11.52
CA PRO A 72 14.33 13.22 -10.15
C PRO A 72 14.18 12.12 -9.12
N ALA A 73 14.69 12.38 -7.93
CA ALA A 73 14.46 11.51 -6.77
C ALA A 73 12.96 11.43 -6.47
N SER A 74 12.48 10.29 -6.08
CA SER A 74 11.07 10.08 -5.76
C SER A 74 10.91 9.13 -4.59
N LYS A 75 9.72 9.20 -3.98
CA LYS A 75 9.32 8.28 -2.91
C LYS A 75 8.24 7.35 -3.46
N LEU A 76 8.38 6.07 -3.19
CA LEU A 76 7.46 5.05 -3.65
C LEU A 76 6.84 4.31 -2.46
N PRO A 77 5.50 4.38 -2.29
CA PRO A 77 4.85 3.55 -1.29
C PRO A 77 4.94 2.08 -1.71
N SER A 78 5.24 1.22 -0.77
CA SER A 78 5.50 -0.18 -1.02
C SER A 78 4.89 -1.04 0.08
N PHE A 79 4.43 -2.23 -0.28
CA PHE A 79 3.94 -3.22 0.66
C PHE A 79 4.83 -4.45 0.60
N LYS A 80 5.35 -4.85 1.77
CA LYS A 80 6.15 -6.07 1.90
C LYS A 80 5.34 -7.11 2.66
N ALA A 81 4.95 -8.18 1.98
CA ALA A 81 4.18 -9.24 2.59
C ALA A 81 4.95 -9.92 3.72
N GLY A 82 4.25 -10.21 4.81
CA GLY A 82 4.82 -10.97 5.91
C GLY A 82 4.85 -12.46 5.62
N LYS A 83 5.57 -13.21 6.46
CA LYS A 83 5.75 -14.65 6.30
C LYS A 83 4.41 -15.39 6.30
N ALA A 84 3.53 -15.07 7.24
CA ALA A 84 2.23 -15.73 7.37
C ALA A 84 1.38 -15.54 6.11
N LEU A 85 1.39 -14.33 5.54
CA LEU A 85 0.64 -14.05 4.31
C LEU A 85 1.23 -14.81 3.12
N LYS A 86 2.55 -14.86 3.01
CA LYS A 86 3.23 -15.61 1.95
C LYS A 86 2.91 -17.11 2.03
N GLU A 87 2.91 -17.66 3.22
CA GLU A 87 2.58 -19.07 3.46
C GLU A 87 1.10 -19.37 3.14
N ALA A 88 0.21 -18.43 3.43
CA ALA A 88 -1.22 -18.59 3.15
C ALA A 88 -1.51 -18.72 1.65
N VAL A 89 -0.76 -18.02 0.80
CA VAL A 89 -0.94 -18.10 -0.65
C VAL A 89 -0.09 -19.17 -1.32
N ASN A 90 0.86 -19.75 -0.59
CA ASN A 90 1.72 -20.84 -1.05
C ASN A 90 1.71 -21.98 -0.05
N PRO A 91 0.55 -22.67 0.10
CA PRO A 91 0.41 -23.77 1.05
C PRO A 91 1.23 -25.00 0.70
#